data_e513d197feed2acf5aa5f32a43d05613
#
_entry.id   e513d197feed2acf5aa5f32a43d05613
#
_cell.length_a   1.000
_cell.length_b   1.000
_cell.length_c   1.000
_cell.angle_alpha   90.00
_cell.angle_beta   90.00
_cell.angle_gamma   90.00
#
_symmetry.space_group_name_H-M   'P 1'
#
loop_
_entity.id
_entity.type
_entity.pdbx_description
1 polymer ?
#
loop_
_entity_poly.entity_id
_entity_poly.type
_entity_poly.pdbx_seq_one_letter_code
_entity_poly.pdbx_strand_id
1 'polypeptide(L)'
;MFEVGVQCYVPCTLVGANGIGKTSRIKALAEVLNRTLIRIPLLGLEPSDLTGLPILRDNHVEFIPPKFITDLKTNPQKYILLLDEINRIPPDKVQALICQLLDREHGIFGLPYDVMIVGTCNVSDLGVFKPSKMLRSRMAWFTIQQDTSAFLEYLKEGRFNNDFKIVPQNWKDYIPWARNLMYLFLSTHRSLLYESDRRDDDDDSFPYCTPRSFDMTINIWAGLKSLRMATIDNLAQALQATCGHHVQHQFMQFLSKMELPNVETFVKEYLLQDLEYTPDKYNMSAFLYLMLSEVYFYMIEVAQKDPNYASLIWKASMKYIERYLEQHEEICMMLIRMYAKADKDANRKICGMFPPKAMALLQKVIT
;
A
#
# COMPACT_ATOMS: atom_id res chain seq x y z
N MET A 1 -9.84 1.70 -3.67
CA MET A 1 -8.88 1.35 -2.60
C MET A 1 -8.53 -0.14 -2.59
N PHE A 2 -9.49 -1.03 -2.43
CA PHE A 2 -9.28 -2.49 -2.51
C PHE A 2 -8.53 -2.89 -3.79
N GLU A 3 -8.97 -2.41 -4.93
CA GLU A 3 -8.39 -2.70 -6.25
C GLU A 3 -6.93 -2.24 -6.36
N VAL A 4 -6.59 -1.10 -5.76
CA VAL A 4 -5.21 -0.60 -5.71
C VAL A 4 -4.35 -1.53 -4.86
N GLY A 5 -4.84 -1.92 -3.67
CA GLY A 5 -4.13 -2.86 -2.80
C GLY A 5 -3.82 -4.18 -3.51
N VAL A 6 -4.81 -4.78 -4.18
CA VAL A 6 -4.64 -6.04 -4.94
C VAL A 6 -3.57 -5.89 -6.03
N GLN A 7 -3.62 -4.81 -6.81
CA GLN A 7 -2.65 -4.54 -7.87
C GLN A 7 -1.24 -4.22 -7.35
N CYS A 8 -1.13 -3.73 -6.11
CA CYS A 8 0.15 -3.55 -5.40
C CYS A 8 0.59 -4.82 -4.65
N TYR A 9 0.00 -5.96 -4.98
CA TYR A 9 0.31 -7.27 -4.41
C TYR A 9 0.10 -7.38 -2.89
N VAL A 10 -0.73 -6.53 -2.32
CA VAL A 10 -1.18 -6.68 -0.93
C VAL A 10 -2.32 -7.69 -0.90
N PRO A 11 -2.27 -8.73 -0.04
CA PRO A 11 -3.41 -9.59 0.18
C PRO A 11 -4.58 -8.77 0.75
N CYS A 12 -5.70 -8.74 0.04
CA CYS A 12 -6.85 -7.89 0.39
C CYS A 12 -8.11 -8.71 0.59
N THR A 13 -8.89 -8.40 1.60
CA THR A 13 -10.19 -9.04 1.89
C THR A 13 -11.32 -8.05 1.78
N LEU A 14 -12.39 -8.42 1.07
CA LEU A 14 -13.67 -7.70 1.08
C LEU A 14 -14.54 -8.23 2.21
N VAL A 15 -14.89 -7.36 3.14
CA VAL A 15 -15.74 -7.64 4.30
C VAL A 15 -17.12 -7.03 4.07
N GLY A 16 -18.18 -7.78 4.31
CA GLY A 16 -19.54 -7.25 4.18
C GLY A 16 -20.62 -8.32 4.24
N ALA A 17 -21.89 -7.92 4.21
CA ALA A 17 -23.02 -8.82 4.28
C ALA A 17 -23.06 -9.83 3.11
N ASN A 18 -23.80 -10.92 3.29
CA ASN A 18 -24.03 -11.88 2.21
C ASN A 18 -24.80 -11.22 1.06
N GLY A 19 -24.49 -11.64 -0.17
CA GLY A 19 -25.21 -11.21 -1.36
C GLY A 19 -24.94 -9.78 -1.85
N ILE A 20 -24.08 -8.99 -1.20
CA ILE A 20 -23.77 -7.60 -1.61
C ILE A 20 -22.83 -7.48 -2.83
N GLY A 21 -22.45 -8.59 -3.45
CA GLY A 21 -21.65 -8.57 -4.66
C GLY A 21 -20.13 -8.65 -4.47
N LYS A 22 -19.60 -9.07 -3.29
CA LYS A 22 -18.13 -9.20 -3.04
C LYS A 22 -17.42 -10.00 -4.13
N THR A 23 -17.89 -11.22 -4.39
CA THR A 23 -17.29 -12.11 -5.40
C THR A 23 -17.47 -11.57 -6.81
N SER A 24 -18.58 -10.90 -7.12
CA SER A 24 -18.83 -10.28 -8.43
C SER A 24 -17.84 -9.14 -8.69
N ARG A 25 -17.54 -8.30 -7.67
CA ARG A 25 -16.54 -7.24 -7.77
C ARG A 25 -15.13 -7.79 -8.02
N ILE A 26 -14.77 -8.91 -7.37
CA ILE A 26 -13.47 -9.55 -7.59
C ILE A 26 -13.38 -10.14 -9.01
N LYS A 27 -14.47 -10.76 -9.52
CA LYS A 27 -14.53 -11.24 -10.91
C LYS A 27 -14.35 -10.10 -11.90
N ALA A 28 -15.07 -8.99 -11.72
CA ALA A 28 -14.94 -7.81 -12.55
C ALA A 28 -13.51 -7.24 -12.55
N LEU A 29 -12.85 -7.20 -11.39
CA LEU A 29 -11.44 -6.80 -11.30
C LEU A 29 -10.53 -7.76 -12.09
N ALA A 30 -10.75 -9.07 -11.99
CA ALA A 30 -9.98 -10.06 -12.73
C ALA A 30 -10.15 -9.89 -14.25
N GLU A 31 -11.36 -9.61 -14.73
CA GLU A 31 -11.66 -9.34 -16.14
C GLU A 31 -10.92 -8.09 -16.64
N VAL A 32 -11.00 -6.98 -15.90
CA VAL A 32 -10.31 -5.71 -16.24
C VAL A 32 -8.80 -5.88 -16.29
N LEU A 33 -8.23 -6.70 -15.38
CA LEU A 33 -6.80 -7.01 -15.34
C LEU A 33 -6.39 -8.11 -16.32
N ASN A 34 -7.34 -8.67 -17.10
CA ASN A 34 -7.13 -9.83 -17.98
C ASN A 34 -6.47 -11.00 -17.26
N ARG A 35 -6.95 -11.32 -16.05
CA ARG A 35 -6.47 -12.42 -15.22
C ARG A 35 -7.56 -13.45 -14.98
N THR A 36 -7.17 -14.72 -14.91
CA THR A 36 -8.07 -15.82 -14.57
C THR A 36 -8.22 -15.93 -13.06
N LEU A 37 -9.47 -16.01 -12.56
CA LEU A 37 -9.75 -16.17 -11.15
C LEU A 37 -9.67 -17.65 -10.75
N ILE A 38 -8.78 -18.00 -9.83
CA ILE A 38 -8.75 -19.30 -9.16
C ILE A 38 -9.50 -19.13 -7.83
N ARG A 39 -10.67 -19.74 -7.71
CA ARG A 39 -11.50 -19.66 -6.50
C ARG A 39 -11.31 -20.90 -5.64
N ILE A 40 -10.93 -20.70 -4.39
CA ILE A 40 -10.84 -21.74 -3.36
C ILE A 40 -11.94 -21.47 -2.32
N PRO A 41 -13.03 -22.26 -2.33
CA PRO A 41 -14.03 -22.17 -1.27
C PRO A 41 -13.42 -22.76 0.00
N LEU A 42 -13.39 -21.97 1.08
CA LEU A 42 -12.72 -22.39 2.31
C LEU A 42 -13.64 -23.20 3.24
N LEU A 43 -14.94 -23.18 3.02
CA LEU A 43 -15.89 -23.99 3.76
C LEU A 43 -15.66 -25.47 3.47
N GLY A 44 -15.38 -26.25 4.51
CA GLY A 44 -15.14 -27.70 4.40
C GLY A 44 -13.77 -28.08 3.83
N LEU A 45 -12.85 -27.14 3.74
CA LEU A 45 -11.49 -27.38 3.25
C LEU A 45 -10.67 -28.16 4.27
N GLU A 46 -10.04 -29.24 3.83
CA GLU A 46 -9.12 -30.04 4.62
C GLU A 46 -7.65 -29.58 4.40
N PRO A 47 -6.75 -29.81 5.37
CA PRO A 47 -5.33 -29.45 5.21
C PRO A 47 -4.67 -30.02 3.94
N SER A 48 -5.02 -31.24 3.55
CA SER A 48 -4.53 -31.93 2.35
C SER A 48 -4.89 -31.23 1.05
N ASP A 49 -6.02 -30.51 1.03
CA ASP A 49 -6.45 -29.75 -0.15
C ASP A 49 -5.52 -28.58 -0.46
N LEU A 50 -4.81 -28.09 0.55
CA LEU A 50 -3.79 -27.04 0.41
C LEU A 50 -2.38 -27.59 0.26
N THR A 51 -2.01 -28.60 1.09
CA THR A 51 -0.63 -29.11 1.11
C THR A 51 -0.35 -30.12 -0.01
N GLY A 52 -1.38 -30.72 -0.57
CA GLY A 52 -1.27 -31.81 -1.53
C GLY A 52 -1.12 -33.19 -0.87
N LEU A 53 -0.84 -34.19 -1.69
CA LEU A 53 -0.76 -35.58 -1.26
C LEU A 53 0.68 -36.04 -1.15
N PRO A 54 1.06 -36.75 -0.06
CA PRO A 54 2.38 -37.36 0.06
C PRO A 54 2.49 -38.57 -0.86
N ILE A 55 3.58 -38.66 -1.60
CA ILE A 55 3.95 -39.84 -2.38
C ILE A 55 5.31 -40.36 -1.90
N LEU A 56 5.52 -41.66 -1.95
CA LEU A 56 6.79 -42.29 -1.70
C LEU A 56 7.57 -42.35 -3.01
N ARG A 57 8.74 -41.70 -3.08
CA ARG A 57 9.65 -41.71 -4.21
C ARG A 57 11.08 -41.91 -3.70
N ASP A 58 11.79 -42.86 -4.25
CA ASP A 58 13.22 -43.11 -3.93
C ASP A 58 13.54 -43.12 -2.43
N ASN A 59 12.73 -43.81 -1.61
CA ASN A 59 12.85 -43.93 -0.15
C ASN A 59 12.64 -42.65 0.65
N HIS A 60 12.07 -41.57 0.07
CA HIS A 60 11.65 -40.36 0.79
C HIS A 60 10.23 -39.96 0.42
N VAL A 61 9.59 -39.22 1.30
CA VAL A 61 8.24 -38.69 1.08
C VAL A 61 8.35 -37.38 0.34
N GLU A 62 7.69 -37.30 -0.82
CA GLU A 62 7.52 -36.09 -1.61
C GLU A 62 6.05 -35.67 -1.60
N PHE A 63 5.76 -34.36 -1.50
CA PHE A 63 4.40 -33.86 -1.58
C PHE A 63 4.12 -33.35 -2.99
N ILE A 64 3.09 -33.90 -3.64
CA ILE A 64 2.57 -33.35 -4.91
C ILE A 64 1.64 -32.20 -4.55
N PRO A 65 1.98 -30.94 -4.87
CA PRO A 65 1.14 -29.80 -4.57
C PRO A 65 -0.15 -29.83 -5.40
N PRO A 66 -1.26 -29.25 -4.90
CA PRO A 66 -2.46 -29.05 -5.69
C PRO A 66 -2.17 -28.27 -6.98
N LYS A 67 -2.93 -28.57 -8.03
CA LYS A 67 -2.72 -27.94 -9.35
C LYS A 67 -2.70 -26.41 -9.27
N PHE A 68 -3.56 -25.79 -8.46
CA PHE A 68 -3.60 -24.32 -8.37
C PHE A 68 -2.30 -23.73 -7.84
N ILE A 69 -1.59 -24.40 -6.92
CA ILE A 69 -0.28 -23.97 -6.43
C ILE A 69 0.75 -23.99 -7.58
N THR A 70 0.74 -25.08 -8.39
CA THR A 70 1.64 -25.18 -9.55
C THR A 70 1.33 -24.09 -10.59
N ASP A 71 0.04 -23.88 -10.87
CA ASP A 71 -0.41 -22.84 -11.82
C ASP A 71 0.03 -21.44 -11.37
N LEU A 72 -0.13 -21.11 -10.09
CA LEU A 72 0.29 -19.83 -9.51
C LEU A 72 1.82 -19.63 -9.53
N LYS A 73 2.60 -20.71 -9.31
CA LYS A 73 4.07 -20.67 -9.40
C LYS A 73 4.56 -20.46 -10.82
N THR A 74 3.96 -21.14 -11.77
CA THR A 74 4.41 -21.12 -13.16
C THR A 74 4.02 -19.82 -13.86
N ASN A 75 2.84 -19.29 -13.58
CA ASN A 75 2.30 -18.11 -14.26
C ASN A 75 1.62 -17.15 -13.26
N PRO A 76 2.38 -16.53 -12.33
CA PRO A 76 1.79 -15.71 -11.26
C PRO A 76 0.98 -14.52 -11.78
N GLN A 77 1.36 -13.98 -12.93
CA GLN A 77 0.68 -12.81 -13.52
C GLN A 77 -0.60 -13.17 -14.29
N LYS A 78 -0.84 -14.46 -14.55
CA LYS A 78 -2.05 -14.92 -15.24
C LYS A 78 -3.25 -15.04 -14.30
N TYR A 79 -3.03 -15.18 -12.99
CA TYR A 79 -4.06 -15.57 -12.05
C TYR A 79 -4.26 -14.57 -10.93
N ILE A 80 -5.48 -14.56 -10.38
CA ILE A 80 -5.82 -14.01 -9.07
C ILE A 80 -6.32 -15.18 -8.23
N LEU A 81 -5.76 -15.37 -7.05
CA LEU A 81 -6.22 -16.37 -6.08
C LEU A 81 -7.31 -15.76 -5.20
N LEU A 82 -8.51 -16.33 -5.23
CA LEU A 82 -9.61 -15.96 -4.35
C LEU A 82 -9.79 -17.01 -3.24
N LEU A 83 -9.56 -16.59 -2.01
CA LEU A 83 -9.88 -17.31 -0.78
C LEU A 83 -11.31 -16.94 -0.36
N ASP A 84 -12.28 -17.76 -0.71
CA ASP A 84 -13.68 -17.39 -0.55
C ASP A 84 -14.22 -17.81 0.82
N GLU A 85 -14.91 -16.87 1.50
CA GLU A 85 -15.47 -17.06 2.86
C GLU A 85 -14.41 -17.40 3.93
N ILE A 86 -13.34 -16.57 4.00
CA ILE A 86 -12.16 -16.81 4.85
C ILE A 86 -12.46 -16.98 6.35
N ASN A 87 -13.60 -16.50 6.81
CA ASN A 87 -14.07 -16.64 8.18
C ASN A 87 -15.03 -17.83 8.40
N ARG A 88 -15.16 -18.73 7.43
CA ARG A 88 -15.91 -19.99 7.61
C ARG A 88 -15.05 -21.14 8.16
N ILE A 89 -13.73 -20.94 8.17
CA ILE A 89 -12.80 -21.91 8.77
C ILE A 89 -12.52 -21.56 10.22
N PRO A 90 -12.55 -22.54 11.13
CA PRO A 90 -12.14 -22.34 12.51
C PRO A 90 -10.67 -21.91 12.56
N PRO A 91 -10.24 -21.19 13.62
CA PRO A 91 -8.85 -20.75 13.81
C PRO A 91 -7.94 -21.95 14.23
N ASP A 92 -7.75 -22.87 13.31
CA ASP A 92 -7.04 -24.14 13.45
C ASP A 92 -5.91 -24.30 12.42
N LYS A 93 -5.59 -25.56 12.11
CA LYS A 93 -4.54 -25.95 11.16
C LYS A 93 -4.74 -25.34 9.76
N VAL A 94 -5.99 -25.21 9.28
CA VAL A 94 -6.29 -24.67 7.94
C VAL A 94 -5.96 -23.19 7.89
N GLN A 95 -6.35 -22.39 8.91
CA GLN A 95 -5.93 -20.98 8.98
C GLN A 95 -4.40 -20.83 9.03
N ALA A 96 -3.69 -21.72 9.73
CA ALA A 96 -2.22 -21.70 9.76
C ALA A 96 -1.64 -21.94 8.36
N LEU A 97 -2.19 -22.87 7.57
CA LEU A 97 -1.77 -23.11 6.19
C LEU A 97 -2.07 -21.92 5.27
N ILE A 98 -3.23 -21.28 5.44
CA ILE A 98 -3.54 -20.04 4.70
C ILE A 98 -2.53 -18.94 5.03
N CYS A 99 -2.12 -18.80 6.29
CA CYS A 99 -1.06 -17.86 6.66
C CYS A 99 0.27 -18.17 5.95
N GLN A 100 0.63 -19.46 5.83
CA GLN A 100 1.81 -19.89 5.07
C GLN A 100 1.69 -19.57 3.57
N LEU A 101 0.49 -19.66 3.01
CA LEU A 101 0.23 -19.27 1.64
C LEU A 101 0.35 -17.75 1.44
N LEU A 102 -0.14 -16.96 2.39
CA LEU A 102 -0.04 -15.49 2.39
C LEU A 102 1.41 -15.00 2.59
N ASP A 103 2.26 -15.78 3.28
CA ASP A 103 3.69 -15.47 3.44
C ASP A 103 4.50 -15.69 2.14
N ARG A 104 3.89 -16.24 1.09
CA ARG A 104 4.43 -16.37 -0.28
C ARG A 104 5.78 -17.09 -0.31
N GLU A 105 6.85 -16.44 -0.78
CA GLU A 105 8.21 -17.01 -0.87
C GLU A 105 8.76 -17.47 0.48
N HIS A 106 8.34 -16.82 1.57
CA HIS A 106 8.72 -17.18 2.94
C HIS A 106 7.85 -18.29 3.53
N GLY A 107 6.73 -18.64 2.88
CA GLY A 107 5.85 -19.73 3.28
C GLY A 107 6.24 -21.06 2.65
N ILE A 108 5.73 -22.16 3.22
CA ILE A 108 6.00 -23.54 2.73
C ILE A 108 5.62 -23.76 1.26
N PHE A 109 4.68 -22.97 0.74
CA PHE A 109 4.24 -23.09 -0.66
C PHE A 109 5.18 -22.40 -1.65
N GLY A 110 6.03 -21.46 -1.20
CA GLY A 110 6.98 -20.73 -2.04
C GLY A 110 6.32 -20.02 -3.23
N LEU A 111 5.19 -19.34 -3.00
CA LEU A 111 4.49 -18.58 -4.05
C LEU A 111 5.27 -17.32 -4.42
N PRO A 112 5.37 -16.97 -5.72
CA PRO A 112 5.97 -15.71 -6.13
C PRO A 112 5.27 -14.49 -5.51
N TYR A 113 6.04 -13.41 -5.27
CA TYR A 113 5.53 -12.20 -4.64
C TYR A 113 4.44 -11.51 -5.47
N ASP A 114 4.49 -11.63 -6.79
CA ASP A 114 3.57 -11.01 -7.74
C ASP A 114 2.25 -11.79 -7.99
N VAL A 115 1.98 -12.82 -7.19
CA VAL A 115 0.66 -13.43 -7.11
C VAL A 115 -0.31 -12.48 -6.42
N MET A 116 -1.43 -12.16 -7.08
CA MET A 116 -2.52 -11.40 -6.47
C MET A 116 -3.40 -12.34 -5.64
N ILE A 117 -3.57 -12.03 -4.34
CA ILE A 117 -4.38 -12.84 -3.42
C ILE A 117 -5.49 -11.96 -2.86
N VAL A 118 -6.72 -12.44 -2.97
CA VAL A 118 -7.91 -11.75 -2.46
C VAL A 118 -8.74 -12.68 -1.59
N GLY A 119 -9.45 -12.13 -0.63
CA GLY A 119 -10.36 -12.87 0.24
C GLY A 119 -11.76 -12.26 0.25
N THR A 120 -12.75 -13.06 0.65
CA THR A 120 -14.07 -12.57 1.06
C THR A 120 -14.35 -12.96 2.50
N CYS A 121 -15.08 -12.11 3.21
CA CYS A 121 -15.47 -12.31 4.60
C CYS A 121 -16.91 -11.84 4.80
N ASN A 122 -17.70 -12.61 5.55
CA ASN A 122 -19.10 -12.30 5.87
C ASN A 122 -19.18 -11.74 7.30
N VAL A 123 -19.94 -10.66 7.53
CA VAL A 123 -19.95 -9.95 8.83
C VAL A 123 -20.91 -10.57 9.85
N SER A 124 -22.01 -11.17 9.42
CA SER A 124 -23.13 -11.47 10.33
C SER A 124 -23.86 -12.77 10.06
N ASP A 125 -23.12 -13.85 9.81
CA ASP A 125 -23.72 -15.16 9.57
C ASP A 125 -23.54 -16.14 10.73
N LEU A 126 -24.45 -17.10 10.85
CA LEU A 126 -24.26 -18.27 11.70
C LEU A 126 -23.07 -19.11 11.20
N GLY A 127 -22.21 -19.56 12.10
CA GLY A 127 -21.07 -20.41 11.76
C GLY A 127 -19.88 -19.66 11.14
N VAL A 128 -19.75 -18.34 11.42
CA VAL A 128 -18.54 -17.58 11.13
C VAL A 128 -17.65 -17.49 12.38
N PHE A 129 -16.35 -17.50 12.15
CA PHE A 129 -15.33 -17.34 13.18
C PHE A 129 -14.64 -16.00 13.02
N LYS A 130 -14.24 -15.38 14.13
CA LYS A 130 -13.31 -14.24 14.06
C LYS A 130 -11.95 -14.78 13.57
N PRO A 131 -11.38 -14.26 12.47
CA PRO A 131 -10.08 -14.71 12.00
C PRO A 131 -9.01 -14.51 13.06
N SER A 132 -8.03 -15.42 13.14
CA SER A 132 -6.93 -15.34 14.12
C SER A 132 -6.12 -14.05 13.93
N LYS A 133 -5.47 -13.56 14.98
CA LYS A 133 -4.53 -12.40 14.91
C LYS A 133 -3.49 -12.60 13.81
N MET A 134 -3.01 -13.84 13.68
CA MET A 134 -2.02 -14.21 12.68
C MET A 134 -2.54 -13.99 11.25
N LEU A 135 -3.77 -14.36 10.96
CA LEU A 135 -4.40 -14.16 9.65
C LEU A 135 -4.74 -12.67 9.44
N ARG A 136 -5.28 -12.02 10.45
CA ARG A 136 -5.68 -10.62 10.41
C ARG A 136 -4.51 -9.68 10.10
N SER A 137 -3.30 -9.97 10.59
CA SER A 137 -2.09 -9.17 10.34
C SER A 137 -1.47 -9.38 8.95
N ARG A 138 -1.97 -10.33 8.15
CA ARG A 138 -1.45 -10.69 6.82
C ARG A 138 -2.29 -10.18 5.66
N MET A 139 -3.43 -9.57 5.94
CA MET A 139 -4.36 -9.07 4.92
C MET A 139 -4.81 -7.65 5.25
N ALA A 140 -5.09 -6.87 4.22
CA ALA A 140 -5.83 -5.62 4.32
C ALA A 140 -7.34 -5.91 4.25
N TRP A 141 -8.13 -5.32 5.15
CA TRP A 141 -9.56 -5.62 5.33
C TRP A 141 -10.41 -4.43 4.91
N PHE A 142 -11.07 -4.53 3.78
CA PHE A 142 -11.91 -3.47 3.21
C PHE A 142 -13.37 -3.78 3.44
N THR A 143 -14.01 -2.99 4.30
CA THR A 143 -15.45 -3.12 4.53
C THR A 143 -16.23 -2.46 3.40
N ILE A 144 -17.14 -3.22 2.80
CA ILE A 144 -18.09 -2.71 1.82
C ILE A 144 -19.50 -2.71 2.39
N GLN A 145 -20.26 -1.69 2.06
CA GLN A 145 -21.65 -1.55 2.41
C GLN A 145 -22.53 -1.71 1.18
N GLN A 146 -23.80 -2.02 1.41
CA GLN A 146 -24.78 -2.06 0.35
C GLN A 146 -25.01 -0.66 -0.20
N ASP A 147 -24.82 -0.49 -1.50
CA ASP A 147 -25.10 0.74 -2.23
C ASP A 147 -26.33 0.53 -3.12
N THR A 148 -27.45 1.11 -2.71
CA THR A 148 -28.72 1.02 -3.44
C THR A 148 -28.62 1.67 -4.82
N SER A 149 -27.88 2.79 -4.93
CA SER A 149 -27.72 3.50 -6.19
C SER A 149 -26.94 2.68 -7.20
N ALA A 150 -25.83 2.07 -6.78
CA ALA A 150 -25.04 1.17 -7.62
C ALA A 150 -25.83 -0.09 -8.02
N PHE A 151 -26.72 -0.59 -7.15
CA PHE A 151 -27.57 -1.73 -7.50
C PHE A 151 -28.66 -1.35 -8.50
N LEU A 152 -29.28 -0.17 -8.39
CA LEU A 152 -30.25 0.34 -9.36
C LEU A 152 -29.60 0.59 -10.72
N GLU A 153 -28.38 1.10 -10.76
CA GLU A 153 -27.58 1.26 -11.98
C GLU A 153 -27.31 -0.10 -12.64
N TYR A 154 -26.92 -1.10 -11.84
CA TYR A 154 -26.77 -2.49 -12.32
C TYR A 154 -28.05 -3.03 -12.93
N LEU A 155 -29.22 -2.84 -12.30
CA LEU A 155 -30.49 -3.28 -12.84
C LEU A 155 -30.83 -2.59 -14.17
N LYS A 156 -30.45 -1.34 -14.34
CA LYS A 156 -30.68 -0.57 -15.57
C LYS A 156 -29.76 -0.99 -16.72
N GLU A 157 -28.47 -1.24 -16.40
CA GLU A 157 -27.44 -1.47 -17.43
C GLU A 157 -27.08 -2.95 -17.63
N GLY A 158 -27.54 -3.85 -16.75
CA GLY A 158 -27.24 -5.28 -16.78
C GLY A 158 -25.78 -5.61 -16.42
N ARG A 159 -25.00 -4.64 -16.00
CA ARG A 159 -23.59 -4.78 -15.61
C ARG A 159 -23.21 -3.82 -14.48
N PHE A 160 -22.24 -4.20 -13.67
CA PHE A 160 -21.66 -3.28 -12.70
C PHE A 160 -20.74 -2.27 -13.39
N ASN A 161 -20.74 -1.04 -12.88
CA ASN A 161 -19.75 -0.05 -13.29
C ASN A 161 -18.34 -0.51 -12.82
N ASN A 162 -17.47 -0.76 -13.80
CA ASN A 162 -16.14 -1.34 -13.57
C ASN A 162 -15.03 -0.29 -13.81
N ASP A 163 -15.22 0.96 -13.41
CA ASP A 163 -14.22 2.02 -13.51
C ASP A 163 -13.01 1.79 -12.57
N PHE A 164 -12.41 0.61 -12.67
CA PHE A 164 -11.20 0.31 -11.91
C PHE A 164 -10.00 1.05 -12.50
N LYS A 165 -9.30 1.79 -11.64
CA LYS A 165 -8.03 2.40 -12.04
C LYS A 165 -6.95 1.33 -12.13
N ILE A 166 -6.23 1.33 -13.25
CA ILE A 166 -5.09 0.42 -13.45
C ILE A 166 -3.83 1.06 -12.87
N VAL A 167 -3.25 0.40 -11.90
CA VAL A 167 -2.01 0.85 -11.25
C VAL A 167 -0.86 0.73 -12.26
N PRO A 168 -0.10 1.82 -12.52
CA PRO A 168 1.03 1.79 -13.42
C PRO A 168 2.10 0.79 -12.98
N GLN A 169 2.82 0.18 -13.94
CA GLN A 169 3.87 -0.82 -13.62
C GLN A 169 5.00 -0.25 -12.76
N ASN A 170 5.26 1.05 -12.87
CA ASN A 170 6.29 1.74 -12.10
C ASN A 170 5.82 2.22 -10.72
N TRP A 171 4.70 1.75 -10.19
CA TRP A 171 4.21 2.16 -8.87
C TRP A 171 5.23 1.94 -7.74
N LYS A 172 6.13 0.98 -7.91
CA LYS A 172 7.20 0.69 -6.92
C LYS A 172 8.18 1.85 -6.76
N ASP A 173 8.31 2.71 -7.76
CA ASP A 173 9.17 3.91 -7.69
C ASP A 173 8.68 4.89 -6.62
N TYR A 174 7.41 4.81 -6.21
CA TYR A 174 6.81 5.62 -5.16
C TYR A 174 6.92 5.01 -3.75
N ILE A 175 7.45 3.78 -3.61
CA ILE A 175 7.65 3.14 -2.30
C ILE A 175 8.54 3.99 -1.37
N PRO A 176 9.66 4.60 -1.82
CA PRO A 176 10.46 5.46 -0.95
C PRO A 176 9.68 6.64 -0.37
N TRP A 177 8.82 7.29 -1.18
CA TRP A 177 7.94 8.34 -0.72
C TRP A 177 6.97 7.84 0.37
N ALA A 178 6.28 6.74 0.11
CA ALA A 178 5.32 6.16 1.06
C ALA A 178 5.99 5.72 2.36
N ARG A 179 7.18 5.11 2.27
CA ARG A 179 7.98 4.69 3.43
C ARG A 179 8.40 5.87 4.29
N ASN A 180 8.82 6.96 3.67
CA ASN A 180 9.23 8.15 4.38
C ASN A 180 8.06 8.85 5.06
N LEU A 181 6.89 8.92 4.43
CA LEU A 181 5.67 9.41 5.07
C LEU A 181 5.29 8.55 6.29
N MET A 182 5.38 7.23 6.16
CA MET A 182 5.16 6.30 7.27
C MET A 182 6.19 6.51 8.39
N TYR A 183 7.45 6.69 8.05
CA TYR A 183 8.52 6.99 9.02
C TYR A 183 8.22 8.28 9.80
N LEU A 184 7.82 9.36 9.13
CA LEU A 184 7.45 10.62 9.80
C LEU A 184 6.29 10.43 10.77
N PHE A 185 5.25 9.72 10.36
CA PHE A 185 4.11 9.41 11.20
C PHE A 185 4.52 8.59 12.43
N LEU A 186 5.22 7.48 12.23
CA LEU A 186 5.60 6.58 13.31
C LEU A 186 6.70 7.15 14.22
N SER A 187 7.57 8.03 13.73
CA SER A 187 8.60 8.68 14.54
C SER A 187 7.99 9.55 15.66
N THR A 188 6.81 10.11 15.40
CA THR A 188 6.03 10.91 16.37
C THR A 188 5.00 10.07 17.15
N HIS A 189 4.68 8.85 16.70
CA HIS A 189 3.67 7.97 17.28
C HIS A 189 4.25 6.57 17.52
N ARG A 190 5.41 6.48 18.17
CA ARG A 190 6.16 5.21 18.36
C ARG A 190 5.37 4.14 19.10
N SER A 191 4.44 4.52 19.98
CA SER A 191 3.58 3.59 20.71
C SER A 191 2.74 2.70 19.79
N LEU A 192 2.39 3.18 18.58
CA LEU A 192 1.60 2.42 17.62
C LEU A 192 2.30 1.14 17.12
N LEU A 193 3.63 1.08 17.18
CA LEU A 193 4.42 -0.11 16.82
C LEU A 193 4.23 -1.27 17.82
N TYR A 194 3.82 -0.96 19.05
CA TYR A 194 3.68 -1.92 20.15
C TYR A 194 2.22 -2.14 20.56
N GLU A 195 1.28 -1.54 19.86
CA GLU A 195 -0.16 -1.66 20.17
C GLU A 195 -0.76 -3.03 19.83
N SER A 196 0.05 -3.93 19.24
CA SER A 196 -0.33 -5.34 19.05
C SER A 196 -0.75 -6.05 20.34
N ASP A 197 -0.36 -5.53 21.51
CA ASP A 197 -0.72 -6.07 22.82
C ASP A 197 -2.00 -5.46 23.41
N ARG A 198 -2.57 -4.41 22.80
CA ARG A 198 -3.79 -3.79 23.27
C ARG A 198 -5.02 -4.58 22.86
N ARG A 199 -5.66 -5.15 23.85
CA ARG A 199 -7.01 -5.69 23.98
C ARG A 199 -7.79 -5.92 22.69
N ASP A 200 -7.75 -7.15 22.20
CA ASP A 200 -8.57 -7.67 21.10
C ASP A 200 -10.08 -7.73 21.43
N ASP A 201 -10.43 -7.52 22.68
CA ASP A 201 -11.79 -7.82 23.17
C ASP A 201 -12.79 -6.69 22.95
N ASP A 202 -12.29 -5.46 22.70
CA ASP A 202 -13.13 -4.26 22.58
C ASP A 202 -13.26 -3.70 21.15
N ASP A 203 -12.52 -4.24 20.17
CA ASP A 203 -12.56 -3.76 18.78
C ASP A 203 -13.09 -4.84 17.82
N ASP A 204 -14.32 -4.64 17.33
CA ASP A 204 -14.94 -5.47 16.28
C ASP A 204 -14.25 -5.33 14.92
N SER A 205 -13.19 -4.53 14.81
CA SER A 205 -12.45 -4.35 13.57
C SER A 205 -11.66 -5.60 13.17
N PHE A 206 -11.64 -5.91 11.87
CA PHE A 206 -10.86 -7.04 11.35
C PHE A 206 -9.34 -6.80 11.31
N PRO A 207 -8.83 -5.58 11.01
CA PRO A 207 -7.39 -5.33 10.95
C PRO A 207 -6.70 -5.59 12.29
N TYR A 208 -5.48 -6.15 12.23
CA TYR A 208 -4.61 -6.31 13.38
C TYR A 208 -3.26 -5.66 13.10
N CYS A 209 -2.97 -4.57 13.83
CA CYS A 209 -1.83 -3.72 13.58
C CYS A 209 -0.51 -4.39 14.00
N THR A 210 0.43 -4.46 13.06
CA THR A 210 1.79 -4.99 13.23
C THR A 210 2.75 -4.24 12.30
N PRO A 211 4.07 -4.36 12.43
CA PRO A 211 5.00 -3.82 11.44
C PRO A 211 4.69 -4.25 10.00
N ARG A 212 4.24 -5.50 9.79
CA ARG A 212 3.79 -6.00 8.48
C ARG A 212 2.58 -5.22 7.93
N SER A 213 1.66 -4.82 8.80
CA SER A 213 0.48 -4.03 8.39
C SER A 213 0.88 -2.66 7.85
N PHE A 214 1.92 -2.04 8.42
CA PHE A 214 2.49 -0.79 7.90
C PHE A 214 3.18 -1.00 6.54
N ASP A 215 3.89 -2.12 6.33
CA ASP A 215 4.47 -2.43 5.01
C ASP A 215 3.38 -2.62 3.94
N MET A 216 2.26 -3.26 4.27
CA MET A 216 1.11 -3.34 3.37
C MET A 216 0.56 -1.95 3.04
N THR A 217 0.45 -1.08 4.04
CA THR A 217 0.01 0.32 3.83
C THR A 217 0.95 1.07 2.89
N ILE A 218 2.26 0.94 3.07
CA ILE A 218 3.28 1.58 2.22
C ILE A 218 3.08 1.19 0.75
N ASN A 219 2.81 -0.08 0.47
CA ASN A 219 2.56 -0.53 -0.90
C ASN A 219 1.26 0.07 -1.48
N ILE A 220 0.17 0.13 -0.70
CA ILE A 220 -1.09 0.76 -1.13
C ILE A 220 -0.88 2.25 -1.38
N TRP A 221 -0.18 2.96 -0.49
CA TRP A 221 0.13 4.38 -0.63
C TRP A 221 0.96 4.67 -1.87
N ALA A 222 1.97 3.84 -2.16
CA ALA A 222 2.76 3.95 -3.38
C ALA A 222 1.89 3.80 -4.65
N GLY A 223 0.98 2.82 -4.65
CA GLY A 223 0.00 2.65 -5.73
C GLY A 223 -0.93 3.85 -5.88
N LEU A 224 -1.45 4.39 -4.77
CA LEU A 224 -2.28 5.60 -4.78
C LEU A 224 -1.51 6.81 -5.32
N LYS A 225 -0.26 6.99 -4.92
CA LYS A 225 0.58 8.09 -5.40
C LYS A 225 0.82 7.97 -6.90
N SER A 226 1.10 6.77 -7.40
CA SER A 226 1.28 6.52 -8.83
C SER A 226 0.04 6.84 -9.67
N LEU A 227 -1.16 6.70 -9.08
CA LEU A 227 -2.45 7.05 -9.68
C LEU A 227 -2.85 8.52 -9.47
N ARG A 228 -2.05 9.33 -8.78
CA ARG A 228 -2.42 10.69 -8.32
C ARG A 228 -3.66 10.73 -7.43
N MET A 229 -3.89 9.65 -6.69
CA MET A 229 -5.02 9.47 -5.78
C MET A 229 -4.60 9.47 -4.29
N ALA A 230 -3.39 9.92 -3.97
CA ALA A 230 -2.88 9.98 -2.60
C ALA A 230 -3.46 11.18 -1.82
N THR A 231 -4.78 11.30 -1.78
CA THR A 231 -5.48 12.26 -0.92
C THR A 231 -5.41 11.82 0.54
N ILE A 232 -5.58 12.75 1.47
CA ILE A 232 -5.60 12.47 2.92
C ILE A 232 -6.58 11.34 3.25
N ASP A 233 -7.79 11.40 2.69
CA ASP A 233 -8.82 10.40 2.94
C ASP A 233 -8.43 9.01 2.42
N ASN A 234 -7.86 8.94 1.21
CA ASN A 234 -7.43 7.67 0.64
C ASN A 234 -6.26 7.06 1.41
N LEU A 235 -5.30 7.88 1.84
CA LEU A 235 -4.19 7.43 2.68
C LEU A 235 -4.67 6.92 4.04
N ALA A 236 -5.61 7.63 4.65
CA ALA A 236 -6.23 7.24 5.92
C ALA A 236 -7.06 5.95 5.79
N GLN A 237 -7.83 5.79 4.72
CA GLN A 237 -8.58 4.55 4.45
C GLN A 237 -7.66 3.34 4.25
N ALA A 238 -6.48 3.51 3.62
CA ALA A 238 -5.50 2.44 3.51
C ALA A 238 -4.99 1.98 4.89
N LEU A 239 -4.68 2.93 5.79
CA LEU A 239 -4.32 2.64 7.18
C LEU A 239 -5.45 1.95 7.94
N GLN A 240 -6.69 2.41 7.76
CA GLN A 240 -7.85 1.75 8.37
C GLN A 240 -7.94 0.29 7.96
N ALA A 241 -7.78 0.00 6.66
CA ALA A 241 -7.89 -1.35 6.13
C ALA A 241 -6.76 -2.29 6.60
N THR A 242 -5.60 -1.77 6.95
CA THR A 242 -4.41 -2.56 7.34
C THR A 242 -4.13 -2.55 8.84
N CYS A 243 -4.37 -1.44 9.52
CA CYS A 243 -4.00 -1.19 10.91
C CYS A 243 -5.19 -0.87 11.83
N GLY A 244 -6.40 -0.62 11.29
CA GLY A 244 -7.61 -0.33 12.04
C GLY A 244 -7.90 1.16 12.28
N HIS A 245 -9.08 1.43 12.85
CA HIS A 245 -9.60 2.78 13.04
C HIS A 245 -8.75 3.65 13.97
N HIS A 246 -8.17 3.07 15.02
CA HIS A 246 -7.37 3.83 15.97
C HIS A 246 -6.14 4.46 15.28
N VAL A 247 -5.41 3.67 14.49
CA VAL A 247 -4.23 4.14 13.76
C VAL A 247 -4.62 5.15 12.68
N GLN A 248 -5.72 4.91 11.97
CA GLN A 248 -6.30 5.86 11.03
C GLN A 248 -6.57 7.23 11.68
N HIS A 249 -7.23 7.25 12.85
CA HIS A 249 -7.57 8.48 13.56
C HIS A 249 -6.31 9.24 13.99
N GLN A 250 -5.29 8.56 14.52
CA GLN A 250 -4.01 9.17 14.86
C GLN A 250 -3.32 9.78 13.63
N PHE A 251 -3.39 9.11 12.49
CA PHE A 251 -2.84 9.62 11.24
C PHE A 251 -3.60 10.85 10.73
N MET A 252 -4.93 10.85 10.81
CA MET A 252 -5.73 12.03 10.46
C MET A 252 -5.40 13.23 11.34
N GLN A 253 -5.21 13.02 12.65
CA GLN A 253 -4.75 14.07 13.56
C GLN A 253 -3.34 14.54 13.24
N PHE A 254 -2.44 13.63 12.85
CA PHE A 254 -1.09 13.97 12.43
C PHE A 254 -1.12 14.86 11.18
N LEU A 255 -1.91 14.51 10.16
CA LEU A 255 -2.00 15.29 8.92
C LEU A 255 -2.80 16.60 9.08
N SER A 256 -3.87 16.61 9.88
CA SER A 256 -4.68 17.83 10.11
C SER A 256 -3.89 18.94 10.79
N LYS A 257 -2.83 18.56 11.47
CA LYS A 257 -1.87 19.50 12.04
C LYS A 257 -0.88 20.04 11.01
N MET A 258 -0.88 19.58 9.77
CA MET A 258 -0.01 20.03 8.70
C MET A 258 -0.85 20.75 7.64
N GLU A 259 -0.97 22.05 7.76
CA GLU A 259 -1.50 22.90 6.69
C GLU A 259 -0.43 23.03 5.60
N LEU A 260 -0.47 22.14 4.60
CA LEU A 260 0.40 22.26 3.44
C LEU A 260 -0.22 23.22 2.45
N PRO A 261 0.53 24.26 2.00
CA PRO A 261 0.08 25.13 0.93
C PRO A 261 -0.03 24.34 -0.39
N ASN A 262 -0.79 24.87 -1.34
CA ASN A 262 -0.80 24.32 -2.69
C ASN A 262 0.62 24.32 -3.27
N VAL A 263 1.03 23.23 -3.92
CA VAL A 263 2.41 23.04 -4.40
C VAL A 263 2.82 24.11 -5.40
N GLU A 264 1.94 24.49 -6.33
CA GLU A 264 2.24 25.50 -7.34
C GLU A 264 2.40 26.89 -6.71
N THR A 265 1.54 27.23 -5.74
CA THR A 265 1.64 28.45 -4.94
C THR A 265 2.94 28.47 -4.15
N PHE A 266 3.28 27.38 -3.45
CA PHE A 266 4.52 27.27 -2.69
C PHE A 266 5.75 27.46 -3.58
N VAL A 267 5.78 26.83 -4.76
CA VAL A 267 6.88 26.97 -5.71
C VAL A 267 7.04 28.43 -6.16
N LYS A 268 5.95 29.10 -6.54
CA LYS A 268 5.99 30.46 -7.09
C LYS A 268 6.26 31.54 -6.04
N GLU A 269 5.62 31.43 -4.90
CA GLU A 269 5.60 32.50 -3.89
C GLU A 269 6.72 32.37 -2.84
N TYR A 270 7.19 31.16 -2.57
CA TYR A 270 8.20 30.91 -1.54
C TYR A 270 9.49 30.33 -2.11
N LEU A 271 9.42 29.20 -2.81
CA LEU A 271 10.60 28.44 -3.20
C LEU A 271 11.46 29.19 -4.21
N LEU A 272 10.87 29.70 -5.30
CA LEU A 272 11.58 30.46 -6.35
C LEU A 272 11.96 31.87 -5.89
N GLN A 273 11.26 32.42 -4.91
CA GLN A 273 11.60 33.72 -4.31
C GLN A 273 12.64 33.61 -3.18
N ASP A 274 13.06 32.39 -2.87
CA ASP A 274 14.01 32.12 -1.75
C ASP A 274 13.46 32.57 -0.38
N LEU A 275 12.14 32.58 -0.23
CA LEU A 275 11.47 32.95 1.00
C LEU A 275 11.30 31.77 1.91
N GLU A 276 11.37 31.99 3.22
CA GLU A 276 11.09 30.99 4.22
C GLU A 276 9.57 30.85 4.42
N TYR A 277 9.08 29.61 4.43
CA TYR A 277 7.72 29.31 4.85
C TYR A 277 7.78 28.73 6.27
N THR A 278 7.15 29.39 7.21
CA THR A 278 7.05 28.92 8.60
C THR A 278 5.65 28.39 8.83
N PRO A 279 5.46 27.07 8.95
CA PRO A 279 4.16 26.50 9.30
C PRO A 279 3.80 26.93 10.73
N ASP A 280 2.59 27.46 10.94
CA ASP A 280 2.17 28.17 12.15
C ASP A 280 2.24 27.35 13.45
N LYS A 281 2.38 26.03 13.41
CA LYS A 281 2.26 25.17 14.62
C LYS A 281 3.11 23.92 14.66
N TYR A 282 3.93 23.52 13.65
CA TYR A 282 4.27 22.11 13.54
C TYR A 282 5.71 21.74 13.22
N ASN A 283 5.96 20.42 13.36
CA ASN A 283 7.20 19.73 13.10
C ASN A 283 7.72 20.07 11.68
N MET A 284 8.70 20.98 11.64
CA MET A 284 9.34 21.44 10.41
C MET A 284 9.89 20.28 9.58
N SER A 285 10.36 19.20 10.20
CA SER A 285 10.82 18.00 9.49
C SER A 285 9.73 17.39 8.62
N ALA A 286 8.52 17.25 9.16
CA ALA A 286 7.39 16.67 8.44
C ALA A 286 6.91 17.60 7.32
N PHE A 287 6.86 18.91 7.58
CA PHE A 287 6.55 19.91 6.56
C PHE A 287 7.56 19.86 5.42
N LEU A 288 8.86 19.94 5.73
CA LEU A 288 9.93 19.90 4.73
C LEU A 288 9.80 18.66 3.84
N TYR A 289 9.63 17.49 4.47
CA TYR A 289 9.53 16.26 3.70
C TYR A 289 8.31 16.24 2.79
N LEU A 290 7.12 16.47 3.34
CA LEU A 290 5.88 16.41 2.57
C LEU A 290 5.83 17.46 1.47
N MET A 291 6.14 18.71 1.81
CA MET A 291 6.08 19.81 0.84
C MET A 291 7.10 19.64 -0.29
N LEU A 292 8.36 19.35 0.03
CA LEU A 292 9.39 19.17 -0.99
C LEU A 292 9.23 17.87 -1.76
N SER A 293 8.57 16.85 -1.20
CA SER A 293 8.18 15.67 -1.98
C SER A 293 7.10 16.02 -3.01
N GLU A 294 6.11 16.83 -2.66
CA GLU A 294 5.11 17.31 -3.63
C GLU A 294 5.76 18.20 -4.70
N VAL A 295 6.68 19.08 -4.32
CA VAL A 295 7.46 19.90 -5.26
C VAL A 295 8.26 19.00 -6.21
N TYR A 296 8.86 17.93 -5.73
CA TYR A 296 9.58 16.96 -6.57
C TYR A 296 8.69 16.37 -7.66
N PHE A 297 7.50 15.85 -7.30
CA PHE A 297 6.61 15.28 -8.30
C PHE A 297 6.04 16.32 -9.25
N TYR A 298 5.71 17.50 -8.76
CA TYR A 298 5.33 18.64 -9.60
C TYR A 298 6.43 19.00 -10.60
N MET A 299 7.68 19.08 -10.16
CA MET A 299 8.84 19.34 -11.01
C MET A 299 9.03 18.28 -12.10
N ILE A 300 8.90 16.99 -11.77
CA ILE A 300 8.98 15.89 -12.75
C ILE A 300 7.88 16.03 -13.81
N GLU A 301 6.68 16.42 -13.43
CA GLU A 301 5.58 16.66 -14.35
C GLU A 301 5.85 17.87 -15.26
N VAL A 302 6.30 18.97 -14.69
CA VAL A 302 6.66 20.19 -15.41
C VAL A 302 7.79 19.94 -16.41
N ALA A 303 8.75 19.08 -16.08
CA ALA A 303 9.88 18.74 -16.93
C ALA A 303 9.47 18.16 -18.30
N GLN A 304 8.29 17.55 -18.40
CA GLN A 304 7.76 17.04 -19.68
C GLN A 304 7.40 18.19 -20.64
N LYS A 305 7.04 19.36 -20.12
CA LYS A 305 6.59 20.54 -20.88
C LYS A 305 7.69 21.61 -20.94
N ASP A 306 8.33 21.91 -19.82
CA ASP A 306 9.35 22.94 -19.67
C ASP A 306 10.51 22.45 -18.80
N PRO A 307 11.53 21.81 -19.41
CA PRO A 307 12.72 21.36 -18.68
C PRO A 307 13.53 22.48 -18.03
N ASN A 308 13.50 23.70 -18.58
CA ASN A 308 14.23 24.83 -18.01
C ASN A 308 13.57 25.30 -16.70
N TYR A 309 12.25 25.42 -16.69
CA TYR A 309 11.50 25.73 -15.48
C TYR A 309 11.67 24.65 -14.41
N ALA A 310 11.61 23.37 -14.80
CA ALA A 310 11.92 22.27 -13.89
C ALA A 310 13.33 22.36 -13.30
N SER A 311 14.35 22.73 -14.08
CA SER A 311 15.71 22.93 -13.60
C SER A 311 15.80 24.08 -12.59
N LEU A 312 15.02 25.17 -12.78
CA LEU A 312 14.93 26.25 -11.80
C LEU A 312 14.33 25.78 -10.48
N ILE A 313 13.24 25.01 -10.54
CA ILE A 313 12.61 24.40 -9.35
C ILE A 313 13.61 23.49 -8.63
N TRP A 314 14.34 22.64 -9.37
CA TRP A 314 15.36 21.77 -8.81
C TRP A 314 16.42 22.55 -8.02
N LYS A 315 16.99 23.60 -8.63
CA LYS A 315 18.01 24.46 -8.00
C LYS A 315 17.49 25.15 -6.74
N ALA A 316 16.28 25.70 -6.81
CA ALA A 316 15.64 26.36 -5.68
C ALA A 316 15.38 25.36 -4.53
N SER A 317 14.91 24.16 -4.86
CA SER A 317 14.70 23.09 -3.89
C SER A 317 15.99 22.68 -3.19
N MET A 318 17.09 22.53 -3.92
CA MET A 318 18.38 22.20 -3.33
C MET A 318 18.88 23.27 -2.37
N LYS A 319 18.72 24.55 -2.73
CA LYS A 319 19.06 25.69 -1.88
C LYS A 319 18.17 25.72 -0.62
N TYR A 320 16.89 25.44 -0.77
CA TYR A 320 15.94 25.37 0.34
C TYR A 320 16.27 24.23 1.31
N ILE A 321 16.58 23.04 0.79
CA ILE A 321 17.02 21.89 1.59
C ILE A 321 18.30 22.21 2.36
N GLU A 322 19.28 22.85 1.72
CA GLU A 322 20.56 23.20 2.34
C GLU A 322 20.41 24.14 3.55
N ARG A 323 19.41 25.03 3.53
CA ARG A 323 19.10 25.94 4.65
C ARG A 323 18.77 25.19 5.94
N TYR A 324 18.08 24.05 5.83
CA TYR A 324 17.61 23.27 6.97
C TYR A 324 18.49 22.05 7.32
N LEU A 325 19.59 21.88 6.60
CA LEU A 325 20.42 20.67 6.70
C LEU A 325 20.98 20.43 8.10
N GLU A 326 21.40 21.47 8.79
CA GLU A 326 22.01 21.35 10.12
C GLU A 326 21.00 21.02 11.23
N GLN A 327 19.74 21.43 11.04
CA GLN A 327 18.67 21.22 12.05
C GLN A 327 17.87 19.95 11.79
N HIS A 328 17.80 19.49 10.53
CA HIS A 328 16.95 18.40 10.07
C HIS A 328 17.70 17.44 9.13
N GLU A 329 18.94 17.05 9.50
CA GLU A 329 19.87 16.30 8.64
C GLU A 329 19.23 15.05 8.02
N GLU A 330 18.54 14.24 8.82
CA GLU A 330 17.94 12.99 8.36
C GLU A 330 16.90 13.20 7.24
N ILE A 331 16.01 14.17 7.43
CA ILE A 331 14.98 14.51 6.44
C ILE A 331 15.60 15.11 5.18
N CYS A 332 16.56 16.00 5.35
CA CYS A 332 17.28 16.61 4.22
C CYS A 332 18.03 15.54 3.41
N MET A 333 18.61 14.54 4.06
CA MET A 333 19.24 13.41 3.40
C MET A 333 18.24 12.58 2.56
N MET A 334 17.05 12.33 3.11
CA MET A 334 15.99 11.63 2.37
C MET A 334 15.57 12.40 1.11
N LEU A 335 15.40 13.72 1.24
CA LEU A 335 15.07 14.62 0.13
C LEU A 335 16.19 14.69 -0.91
N ILE A 336 17.43 14.85 -0.50
CA ILE A 336 18.60 14.90 -1.41
C ILE A 336 18.68 13.60 -2.23
N ARG A 337 18.50 12.44 -1.62
CA ARG A 337 18.44 11.14 -2.33
C ARG A 337 17.32 11.07 -3.35
N MET A 338 16.15 11.63 -3.03
CA MET A 338 15.02 11.69 -3.94
C MET A 338 15.33 12.59 -5.13
N TYR A 339 15.79 13.80 -4.87
CA TYR A 339 16.13 14.79 -5.91
C TYR A 339 17.33 14.40 -6.78
N ALA A 340 18.23 13.56 -6.28
CA ALA A 340 19.32 13.00 -7.07
C ALA A 340 18.88 12.07 -8.22
N LYS A 341 17.65 11.57 -8.16
CA LYS A 341 17.06 10.73 -9.21
C LYS A 341 16.26 11.52 -10.24
N ALA A 342 16.15 12.84 -10.09
CA ALA A 342 15.24 13.65 -10.89
C ALA A 342 15.50 13.56 -12.40
N ASP A 343 16.75 13.49 -12.86
CA ASP A 343 17.06 13.31 -14.29
C ASP A 343 16.52 11.98 -14.84
N LYS A 344 16.62 10.90 -14.07
CA LYS A 344 16.12 9.58 -14.42
C LYS A 344 14.58 9.57 -14.43
N ASP A 345 13.97 10.10 -13.39
CA ASP A 345 12.52 10.03 -13.21
C ASP A 345 11.78 10.97 -14.19
N ALA A 346 12.43 12.09 -14.57
CA ALA A 346 11.94 12.98 -15.63
C ALA A 346 12.25 12.47 -17.04
N ASN A 347 13.17 11.50 -17.18
CA ASN A 347 13.79 11.13 -18.46
C ASN A 347 14.33 12.35 -19.23
N ARG A 348 14.86 13.34 -18.51
CA ARG A 348 15.39 14.61 -19.01
C ARG A 348 16.45 15.15 -18.05
N LYS A 349 17.41 15.89 -18.60
CA LYS A 349 18.43 16.56 -17.78
C LYS A 349 17.87 17.83 -17.14
N ILE A 350 17.58 17.79 -15.85
CA ILE A 350 17.07 18.90 -15.04
C ILE A 350 17.95 19.20 -13.81
N CYS A 351 18.76 18.23 -13.36
CA CYS A 351 19.66 18.42 -12.23
C CYS A 351 20.79 19.39 -12.57
N GLY A 352 21.03 20.31 -11.63
CA GLY A 352 22.22 21.14 -11.62
C GLY A 352 23.35 20.54 -10.77
N MET A 353 24.31 21.37 -10.42
CA MET A 353 25.35 21.03 -9.45
C MET A 353 24.77 21.04 -8.03
N PHE A 354 24.97 19.94 -7.29
CA PHE A 354 24.54 19.87 -5.89
C PHE A 354 25.32 20.89 -5.05
N PRO A 355 24.67 21.52 -4.07
CA PRO A 355 25.37 22.36 -3.09
C PRO A 355 26.47 21.57 -2.36
N PRO A 356 27.58 22.20 -1.94
CA PRO A 356 28.73 21.51 -1.36
C PRO A 356 28.38 20.64 -0.14
N LYS A 357 27.51 21.13 0.76
CA LYS A 357 27.05 20.37 1.95
C LYS A 357 26.22 19.15 1.54
N ALA A 358 25.33 19.29 0.57
CA ALA A 358 24.53 18.19 0.04
C ALA A 358 25.39 17.13 -0.66
N MET A 359 26.41 17.55 -1.42
CA MET A 359 27.36 16.65 -2.07
C MET A 359 28.18 15.86 -1.05
N ALA A 360 28.67 16.50 0.01
CA ALA A 360 29.41 15.83 1.08
C ALA A 360 28.58 14.73 1.77
N LEU A 361 27.27 14.95 1.93
CA LEU A 361 26.37 13.96 2.49
C LEU A 361 26.08 12.81 1.53
N LEU A 362 25.88 13.05 0.25
CA LEU A 362 25.73 12.00 -0.76
C LEU A 362 26.94 11.07 -0.80
N GLN A 363 28.15 11.61 -0.68
CA GLN A 363 29.38 10.82 -0.66
C GLN A 363 29.47 9.88 0.56
N LYS A 364 29.02 10.32 1.74
CA LYS A 364 28.97 9.46 2.96
C LYS A 364 28.03 8.27 2.85
N VAL A 365 27.13 8.25 1.89
CA VAL A 365 26.12 7.21 1.70
C VAL A 365 26.52 6.19 0.64
N ILE A 366 27.41 6.55 -0.26
CA ILE A 366 27.90 5.69 -1.36
C ILE A 366 29.10 4.84 -0.86
N THR A 367 29.73 5.25 0.24
CA THR A 367 30.73 4.44 0.98
C THR A 367 30.06 3.58 2.05
#